data_97bf2c038354582cfba7eb51ae2052b5
#
_entry.id   97bf2c038354582cfba7eb51ae2052b5
#
_cell.length_a   1.000
_cell.length_b   1.000
_cell.length_c   1.000
_cell.angle_alpha   90.00
_cell.angle_beta   90.00
_cell.angle_gamma   90.00
#
_symmetry.space_group_name_H-M   'P 1'
#
loop_
_entity.id
_entity.type
_entity.pdbx_description
1 polymer ?
#
loop_
_entity_poly.entity_id
_entity_poly.type
_entity_poly.pdbx_seq_one_letter_code
_entity_poly.pdbx_strand_id
1 'polypeptide(L)'
;MVYLLVIAATFGAMFLIDKGLTKLFRSRDQHHSGTAVRLKKHYGILSLAMIILGVLGILTFFFDGNVILLLGGLLVAPGGAVLGIYYLTLGIFYDSDTFLYTTFGNRSTTYRYADIVAQKLYEIQGGTLLVELHMADGKAVSVQTSMEGAKTFLDKAAHARMRQLGLNSHECPWFDETEGRWFPPVEE
;
A
#
# COMPACT_ATOMS: atom_id res chain seq x y z
N MET A 1 13.62 -33.66 -3.62
CA MET A 1 13.36 -33.12 -4.96
C MET A 1 12.05 -32.35 -5.08
N VAL A 2 10.92 -32.88 -4.58
CA VAL A 2 9.60 -32.23 -4.64
C VAL A 2 9.59 -30.86 -3.97
N TYR A 3 10.20 -30.68 -2.80
CA TYR A 3 10.27 -29.40 -2.08
C TYR A 3 11.02 -28.30 -2.85
N LEU A 4 12.09 -28.65 -3.56
CA LEU A 4 12.83 -27.70 -4.42
C LEU A 4 12.00 -27.24 -5.63
N LEU A 5 11.22 -28.15 -6.21
CA LEU A 5 10.29 -27.84 -7.30
C LEU A 5 9.15 -26.93 -6.83
N VAL A 6 8.60 -27.17 -5.64
CA VAL A 6 7.57 -26.33 -5.03
C VAL A 6 8.11 -24.92 -4.75
N ILE A 7 9.32 -24.82 -4.16
CA ILE A 7 9.98 -23.54 -3.90
C ILE A 7 10.25 -22.79 -5.21
N ALA A 8 10.81 -23.47 -6.23
CA ALA A 8 11.09 -22.85 -7.53
C ALA A 8 9.81 -22.41 -8.27
N ALA A 9 8.74 -23.22 -8.21
CA ALA A 9 7.43 -22.89 -8.76
C ALA A 9 6.80 -21.69 -8.03
N THR A 10 6.98 -21.62 -6.69
CA THR A 10 6.49 -20.51 -5.87
C THR A 10 7.21 -19.20 -6.23
N PHE A 11 8.54 -19.21 -6.37
CA PHE A 11 9.32 -18.04 -6.79
C PHE A 11 9.02 -17.65 -8.25
N GLY A 12 8.85 -18.61 -9.15
CA GLY A 12 8.47 -18.37 -10.54
C GLY A 12 7.08 -17.77 -10.67
N ALA A 13 6.10 -18.29 -9.91
CA ALA A 13 4.75 -17.74 -9.85
C ALA A 13 4.75 -16.32 -9.26
N MET A 14 5.57 -16.05 -8.23
CA MET A 14 5.73 -14.68 -7.69
C MET A 14 6.23 -13.69 -8.73
N PHE A 15 7.24 -14.08 -9.53
CA PHE A 15 7.79 -13.20 -10.56
C PHE A 15 6.77 -12.93 -11.68
N LEU A 16 5.98 -13.94 -12.04
CA LEU A 16 4.90 -13.81 -13.04
C LEU A 16 3.73 -12.99 -12.50
N ILE A 17 3.39 -13.14 -11.22
CA ILE A 17 2.33 -12.39 -10.54
C ILE A 17 2.75 -10.92 -10.38
N ASP A 18 3.98 -10.63 -9.95
CA ASP A 18 4.47 -9.25 -9.81
C ASP A 18 4.49 -8.53 -11.18
N LYS A 19 4.91 -9.20 -12.24
CA LYS A 19 4.88 -8.63 -13.60
C LYS A 19 3.50 -8.65 -14.27
N GLY A 20 2.76 -9.75 -14.14
CA GLY A 20 1.49 -9.95 -14.85
C GLY A 20 0.35 -9.18 -14.19
N LEU A 21 0.22 -9.24 -12.87
CA LEU A 21 -0.83 -8.53 -12.12
C LEU A 21 -0.57 -7.04 -12.06
N THR A 22 0.69 -6.59 -11.93
CA THR A 22 1.01 -5.16 -12.04
C THR A 22 0.58 -4.60 -13.40
N LYS A 23 0.61 -5.42 -14.45
CA LYS A 23 0.18 -5.02 -15.80
C LYS A 23 -1.35 -5.10 -15.98
N LEU A 24 -2.02 -6.05 -15.34
CA LEU A 24 -3.46 -6.27 -15.43
C LEU A 24 -4.27 -5.31 -14.52
N PHE A 25 -3.74 -5.01 -13.33
CA PHE A 25 -4.37 -4.11 -12.35
C PHE A 25 -3.85 -2.67 -12.41
N ARG A 26 -2.97 -2.37 -13.34
CA ARG A 26 -2.60 -1.00 -13.67
C ARG A 26 -3.83 -0.33 -14.28
N SER A 27 -4.58 0.41 -13.47
CA SER A 27 -5.70 1.18 -13.98
C SER A 27 -5.18 2.13 -15.07
N ARG A 28 -5.97 2.38 -16.10
CA ARG A 28 -5.63 3.28 -17.23
C ARG A 28 -5.26 4.70 -16.77
N ASP A 29 -5.64 5.06 -15.54
CA ASP A 29 -5.48 6.38 -14.94
C ASP A 29 -4.26 6.50 -14.00
N GLN A 30 -3.38 5.49 -13.98
CA GLN A 30 -2.17 5.57 -13.18
C GLN A 30 -1.16 6.50 -13.86
N HIS A 31 -0.69 7.50 -13.11
CA HIS A 31 0.36 8.41 -13.57
C HIS A 31 1.60 7.66 -14.05
N HIS A 32 2.14 8.09 -15.19
CA HIS A 32 3.27 7.42 -15.87
C HIS A 32 4.64 7.64 -15.19
N SER A 33 4.71 8.47 -14.13
CA SER A 33 5.97 8.86 -13.47
C SER A 33 6.75 7.71 -12.82
N GLY A 34 6.11 6.57 -12.62
CA GLY A 34 6.75 5.39 -12.01
C GLY A 34 7.01 5.48 -10.51
N THR A 35 6.77 6.64 -9.89
CA THR A 35 6.92 6.83 -8.44
C THR A 35 5.62 6.47 -7.72
N ALA A 36 5.73 5.57 -6.75
CA ALA A 36 4.57 5.10 -6.01
C ALA A 36 4.93 4.78 -4.55
N VAL A 37 3.97 5.03 -3.66
CA VAL A 37 3.98 4.50 -2.29
C VAL A 37 3.23 3.19 -2.30
N ARG A 38 3.88 2.12 -1.85
CA ARG A 38 3.30 0.78 -1.85
C ARG A 38 3.60 0.04 -0.55
N LEU A 39 2.78 -0.96 -0.26
CA LEU A 39 3.11 -1.91 0.80
C LEU A 39 4.41 -2.65 0.46
N LYS A 40 5.16 -2.99 1.51
CA LYS A 40 6.42 -3.74 1.35
C LYS A 40 6.16 -5.10 0.69
N LYS A 41 7.08 -5.54 -0.14
CA LYS A 41 6.98 -6.80 -0.93
C LYS A 41 6.69 -8.05 -0.10
N HIS A 42 7.11 -8.07 1.18
CA HIS A 42 6.84 -9.23 2.05
C HIS A 42 5.34 -9.48 2.29
N TYR A 43 4.45 -8.47 2.19
CA TYR A 43 3.01 -8.69 2.28
C TYR A 43 2.47 -9.46 1.07
N GLY A 44 3.00 -9.21 -0.12
CA GLY A 44 2.68 -10.00 -1.32
C GLY A 44 3.17 -11.43 -1.20
N ILE A 45 4.38 -11.64 -0.66
CA ILE A 45 4.95 -12.96 -0.40
C ILE A 45 4.09 -13.73 0.59
N LEU A 46 3.73 -13.10 1.70
CA LEU A 46 2.90 -13.70 2.74
C LEU A 46 1.53 -14.10 2.19
N SER A 47 0.90 -13.21 1.42
CA SER A 47 -0.37 -13.48 0.74
C SER A 47 -0.31 -14.75 -0.10
N LEU A 48 0.70 -14.85 -0.97
CA LEU A 48 0.87 -16.02 -1.84
C LEU A 48 1.12 -17.29 -1.04
N ALA A 49 1.99 -17.23 -0.01
CA ALA A 49 2.25 -18.36 0.86
C ALA A 49 0.96 -18.85 1.56
N MET A 50 0.14 -17.93 2.06
CA MET A 50 -1.15 -18.28 2.66
C MET A 50 -2.10 -18.94 1.67
N ILE A 51 -2.21 -18.43 0.44
CA ILE A 51 -3.05 -19.05 -0.60
C ILE A 51 -2.58 -20.47 -0.89
N ILE A 52 -1.28 -20.68 -1.10
CA ILE A 52 -0.71 -21.99 -1.41
C ILE A 52 -0.95 -22.96 -0.24
N LEU A 53 -0.64 -22.57 1.00
CA LEU A 53 -0.84 -23.41 2.18
C LEU A 53 -2.31 -23.74 2.40
N GLY A 54 -3.20 -22.77 2.19
CA GLY A 54 -4.64 -22.98 2.32
C GLY A 54 -5.17 -23.97 1.26
N VAL A 55 -4.74 -23.83 0.00
CA VAL A 55 -5.10 -24.76 -1.08
C VAL A 55 -4.55 -26.17 -0.81
N LEU A 56 -3.30 -26.30 -0.36
CA LEU A 56 -2.72 -27.58 0.01
C LEU A 56 -3.48 -28.23 1.18
N GLY A 57 -3.91 -27.46 2.19
CA GLY A 57 -4.73 -27.96 3.28
C GLY A 57 -6.08 -28.52 2.79
N ILE A 58 -6.72 -27.85 1.85
CA ILE A 58 -7.97 -28.33 1.22
C ILE A 58 -7.71 -29.61 0.41
N LEU A 59 -6.64 -29.65 -0.37
CA LEU A 59 -6.30 -30.83 -1.20
C LEU A 59 -5.97 -32.07 -0.34
N THR A 60 -5.22 -31.92 0.76
CA THR A 60 -4.91 -33.00 1.67
C THR A 60 -6.15 -33.63 2.30
N PHE A 61 -7.22 -32.87 2.51
CA PHE A 61 -8.48 -33.44 2.97
C PHE A 61 -9.03 -34.49 2.01
N PHE A 62 -8.91 -34.34 0.71
CA PHE A 62 -9.39 -35.32 -0.28
C PHE A 62 -8.58 -36.62 -0.28
N PHE A 63 -7.34 -36.60 0.21
CA PHE A 63 -6.49 -37.80 0.29
C PHE A 63 -6.56 -38.47 1.67
N ASP A 64 -6.57 -37.68 2.75
CA ASP A 64 -6.41 -38.18 4.12
C ASP A 64 -7.69 -38.04 4.97
N GLY A 65 -8.73 -37.36 4.45
CA GLY A 65 -10.00 -37.12 5.16
C GLY A 65 -9.88 -36.21 6.38
N ASN A 66 -8.76 -35.47 6.55
CA ASN A 66 -8.51 -34.67 7.72
C ASN A 66 -9.29 -33.34 7.69
N VAL A 67 -10.39 -33.28 8.45
CA VAL A 67 -11.31 -32.13 8.53
C VAL A 67 -10.63 -30.87 9.09
N ILE A 68 -9.62 -31.02 9.96
CA ILE A 68 -8.89 -29.86 10.53
C ILE A 68 -8.12 -29.15 9.42
N LEU A 69 -7.49 -29.88 8.50
CA LEU A 69 -6.78 -29.30 7.36
C LEU A 69 -7.74 -28.63 6.37
N LEU A 70 -8.93 -29.22 6.17
CA LEU A 70 -9.97 -28.57 5.36
C LEU A 70 -10.39 -27.22 5.93
N LEU A 71 -10.78 -27.20 7.21
CA LEU A 71 -11.23 -25.96 7.87
C LEU A 71 -10.11 -24.92 7.93
N GLY A 72 -8.88 -25.33 8.25
CA GLY A 72 -7.71 -24.46 8.21
C GLY A 72 -7.46 -23.89 6.81
N GLY A 73 -7.53 -24.71 5.79
CA GLY A 73 -7.36 -24.30 4.39
C GLY A 73 -8.43 -23.30 3.92
N LEU A 74 -9.70 -23.53 4.31
CA LEU A 74 -10.83 -22.64 4.00
C LEU A 74 -10.76 -21.29 4.70
N LEU A 75 -10.01 -21.15 5.78
CA LEU A 75 -9.75 -19.86 6.45
C LEU A 75 -8.51 -19.18 5.88
N VAL A 76 -7.43 -19.93 5.69
CA VAL A 76 -6.13 -19.38 5.30
C VAL A 76 -6.10 -18.93 3.83
N ALA A 77 -6.68 -19.68 2.90
CA ALA A 77 -6.67 -19.32 1.48
C ALA A 77 -7.43 -18.02 1.18
N PRO A 78 -8.67 -17.82 1.66
CA PRO A 78 -9.36 -16.55 1.49
C PRO A 78 -8.66 -15.38 2.21
N GLY A 79 -8.11 -15.60 3.40
CA GLY A 79 -7.30 -14.60 4.12
C GLY A 79 -6.10 -14.15 3.28
N GLY A 80 -5.39 -15.09 2.67
CA GLY A 80 -4.32 -14.81 1.73
C GLY A 80 -4.81 -14.04 0.50
N ALA A 81 -5.95 -14.41 -0.07
CA ALA A 81 -6.52 -13.70 -1.23
C ALA A 81 -6.88 -12.24 -0.90
N VAL A 82 -7.51 -11.99 0.24
CA VAL A 82 -7.83 -10.63 0.71
C VAL A 82 -6.55 -9.80 0.90
N LEU A 83 -5.53 -10.38 1.55
CA LEU A 83 -4.24 -9.70 1.74
C LEU A 83 -3.56 -9.40 0.39
N GLY A 84 -3.67 -10.31 -0.58
CA GLY A 84 -3.14 -10.13 -1.94
C GLY A 84 -3.84 -8.99 -2.69
N ILE A 85 -5.17 -8.95 -2.63
CA ILE A 85 -5.94 -7.85 -3.22
C ILE A 85 -5.55 -6.52 -2.56
N TYR A 86 -5.43 -6.49 -1.23
CA TYR A 86 -5.00 -5.31 -0.49
C TYR A 86 -3.60 -4.85 -0.92
N TYR A 87 -2.64 -5.77 -1.01
CA TYR A 87 -1.28 -5.49 -1.47
C TYR A 87 -1.23 -4.92 -2.90
N LEU A 88 -2.09 -5.42 -3.78
CA LEU A 88 -2.11 -5.02 -5.20
C LEU A 88 -2.87 -3.72 -5.44
N THR A 89 -3.92 -3.44 -4.67
CA THR A 89 -4.81 -2.29 -4.91
C THR A 89 -4.45 -1.06 -4.10
N LEU A 90 -3.86 -1.23 -2.90
CA LEU A 90 -3.51 -0.09 -2.07
C LEU A 90 -2.22 0.57 -2.57
N GLY A 91 -2.29 1.85 -2.88
CA GLY A 91 -1.11 2.61 -3.27
C GLY A 91 -1.39 4.08 -3.50
N ILE A 92 -0.31 4.88 -3.49
CA ILE A 92 -0.36 6.28 -3.90
C ILE A 92 0.61 6.41 -5.07
N PHE A 93 0.08 6.79 -6.21
CA PHE A 93 0.86 7.08 -7.40
C PHE A 93 0.95 8.60 -7.54
N TYR A 94 2.14 9.15 -7.64
CA TYR A 94 2.31 10.58 -7.57
C TYR A 94 3.24 11.13 -8.66
N ASP A 95 2.90 12.33 -9.11
CA ASP A 95 3.58 13.11 -10.12
C ASP A 95 4.03 14.47 -9.54
N SER A 96 4.44 15.40 -10.40
CA SER A 96 4.86 16.76 -10.03
C SER A 96 3.75 17.59 -9.37
N ASP A 97 2.50 17.45 -9.83
CA ASP A 97 1.39 18.35 -9.49
C ASP A 97 0.20 17.67 -8.83
N THR A 98 0.06 16.34 -9.01
CA THR A 98 -1.07 15.56 -8.51
C THR A 98 -0.62 14.22 -7.98
N PHE A 99 -1.47 13.60 -7.17
CA PHE A 99 -1.32 12.22 -6.76
C PHE A 99 -2.64 11.47 -6.84
N LEU A 100 -2.54 10.20 -7.19
CA LEU A 100 -3.65 9.27 -7.28
C LEU A 100 -3.63 8.36 -6.06
N TYR A 101 -4.65 8.44 -5.22
CA TYR A 101 -4.85 7.55 -4.08
C TYR A 101 -5.77 6.41 -4.47
N THR A 102 -5.28 5.19 -4.36
CA THR A 102 -6.04 3.98 -4.67
C THR A 102 -6.28 3.18 -3.40
N THR A 103 -7.54 2.88 -3.13
CA THR A 103 -8.00 2.10 -1.97
C THR A 103 -8.42 0.70 -2.36
N PHE A 104 -8.79 -0.11 -1.35
CA PHE A 104 -9.34 -1.45 -1.55
C PHE A 104 -10.52 -1.43 -2.53
N GLY A 105 -10.51 -2.38 -3.47
CA GLY A 105 -11.53 -2.47 -4.52
C GLY A 105 -11.28 -1.55 -5.73
N ASN A 106 -10.04 -1.08 -5.90
CA ASN A 106 -9.59 -0.29 -7.06
C ASN A 106 -10.35 1.05 -7.24
N ARG A 107 -10.84 1.61 -6.13
CA ARG A 107 -11.38 2.98 -6.12
C ARG A 107 -10.21 3.94 -6.08
N SER A 108 -10.05 4.71 -7.13
CA SER A 108 -8.99 5.72 -7.25
C SER A 108 -9.59 7.13 -7.21
N THR A 109 -8.90 8.02 -6.51
CA THR A 109 -9.24 9.44 -6.47
C THR A 109 -7.96 10.23 -6.71
N THR A 110 -8.01 11.17 -7.65
CA THR A 110 -6.89 12.07 -7.93
C THR A 110 -7.04 13.34 -7.12
N TYR A 111 -5.96 13.73 -6.46
CA TYR A 111 -5.88 14.95 -5.65
C TYR A 111 -4.75 15.84 -6.13
N ARG A 112 -4.90 17.15 -5.92
CA ARG A 112 -3.79 18.11 -6.04
C ARG A 112 -3.13 18.27 -4.67
N TYR A 113 -1.85 18.59 -4.64
CA TYR A 113 -1.16 18.79 -3.38
C TYR A 113 -1.69 20.02 -2.60
N ALA A 114 -2.19 21.05 -3.31
CA ALA A 114 -2.84 22.19 -2.70
C ALA A 114 -4.12 21.84 -1.93
N ASP A 115 -4.76 20.72 -2.26
CA ASP A 115 -5.99 20.25 -1.60
C ASP A 115 -5.72 19.62 -0.22
N ILE A 116 -4.45 19.41 0.16
CA ILE A 116 -4.08 18.93 1.50
C ILE A 116 -4.20 20.10 2.48
N VAL A 117 -5.17 20.02 3.38
CA VAL A 117 -5.46 21.07 4.36
C VAL A 117 -4.62 20.91 5.61
N ALA A 118 -4.61 19.70 6.17
CA ALA A 118 -3.96 19.42 7.44
C ALA A 118 -3.50 17.96 7.51
N GLN A 119 -2.65 17.64 8.51
CA GLN A 119 -2.27 16.28 8.84
C GLN A 119 -2.60 15.92 10.28
N LYS A 120 -2.87 14.65 10.52
CA LYS A 120 -2.93 14.05 11.85
C LYS A 120 -1.94 12.88 11.90
N LEU A 121 -1.24 12.76 13.03
CA LEU A 121 -0.26 11.70 13.24
C LEU A 121 -0.79 10.73 14.28
N TYR A 122 -0.68 9.45 13.98
CA TYR A 122 -0.98 8.37 14.91
C TYR A 122 0.25 7.47 15.01
N GLU A 123 0.67 7.19 16.23
CA GLU A 123 1.71 6.20 16.47
C GLU A 123 1.10 4.80 16.45
N ILE A 124 1.64 3.93 15.59
CA ILE A 124 1.27 2.52 15.51
C ILE A 124 2.36 1.70 16.18
N GLN A 125 2.02 0.48 16.63
CA GLN A 125 2.98 -0.45 17.23
C GLN A 125 4.27 -0.57 16.41
N GLY A 126 5.41 -0.49 17.12
CA GLY A 126 6.75 -0.63 16.50
C GLY A 126 7.36 0.68 15.99
N GLY A 127 6.92 1.84 16.49
CA GLY A 127 7.49 3.14 16.10
C GLY A 127 7.16 3.59 14.68
N THR A 128 6.15 2.94 14.05
CA THR A 128 5.64 3.35 12.75
C THR A 128 4.60 4.44 12.94
N LEU A 129 4.72 5.53 12.19
CA LEU A 129 3.72 6.60 12.17
C LEU A 129 2.72 6.36 11.03
N LEU A 130 1.45 6.53 11.33
CA LEU A 130 0.39 6.70 10.35
C LEU A 130 0.14 8.19 10.18
N VAL A 131 0.41 8.69 8.98
CA VAL A 131 0.13 10.07 8.58
C VAL A 131 -1.22 10.08 7.89
N GLU A 132 -2.19 10.75 8.47
CA GLU A 132 -3.51 10.95 7.87
C GLU A 132 -3.55 12.37 7.30
N LEU A 133 -3.65 12.47 5.98
CA LEU A 133 -3.74 13.74 5.25
C LEU A 133 -5.21 14.09 5.06
N HIS A 134 -5.65 15.19 5.65
CA HIS A 134 -6.99 15.70 5.49
C HIS A 134 -7.08 16.54 4.22
N MET A 135 -8.02 16.19 3.35
CA MET A 135 -8.22 16.84 2.06
C MET A 135 -9.34 17.88 2.14
N ALA A 136 -9.31 18.87 1.26
CA ALA A 136 -10.31 19.93 1.19
C ALA A 136 -11.75 19.42 0.93
N ASP A 137 -11.89 18.20 0.36
CA ASP A 137 -13.19 17.56 0.16
C ASP A 137 -13.72 16.82 1.40
N GLY A 138 -13.03 16.93 2.54
CA GLY A 138 -13.39 16.28 3.81
C GLY A 138 -12.97 14.79 3.90
N LYS A 139 -12.31 14.24 2.87
CA LYS A 139 -11.77 12.89 2.92
C LYS A 139 -10.38 12.88 3.53
N ALA A 140 -9.96 11.69 3.98
CA ALA A 140 -8.65 11.45 4.52
C ALA A 140 -7.87 10.44 3.68
N VAL A 141 -6.58 10.72 3.47
CA VAL A 141 -5.62 9.84 2.81
C VAL A 141 -4.63 9.36 3.85
N SER A 142 -4.60 8.06 4.11
CA SER A 142 -3.74 7.46 5.12
C SER A 142 -2.46 6.92 4.51
N VAL A 143 -1.31 7.36 5.04
CA VAL A 143 0.03 6.96 4.61
C VAL A 143 0.79 6.42 5.80
N GLN A 144 1.21 5.15 5.77
CA GLN A 144 2.08 4.61 6.80
C GLN A 144 3.55 4.87 6.43
N THR A 145 4.33 5.41 7.36
CA THR A 145 5.76 5.70 7.13
C THR A 145 6.59 4.44 6.87
N SER A 146 6.08 3.26 7.23
CA SER A 146 6.68 1.96 6.91
C SER A 146 6.48 1.51 5.47
N MET A 147 5.60 2.14 4.70
CA MET A 147 5.40 1.83 3.28
C MET A 147 6.62 2.24 2.46
N GLU A 148 6.90 1.49 1.39
CA GLU A 148 7.99 1.79 0.48
C GLU A 148 7.68 3.12 -0.26
N GLY A 149 8.60 4.09 -0.19
CA GLY A 149 8.45 5.40 -0.82
C GLY A 149 7.60 6.42 -0.04
N ALA A 150 7.08 6.09 1.14
CA ALA A 150 6.19 6.97 1.91
C ALA A 150 6.83 8.30 2.28
N LYS A 151 8.05 8.29 2.87
CA LYS A 151 8.78 9.52 3.22
C LYS A 151 9.05 10.40 2.00
N THR A 152 9.53 9.80 0.92
CA THR A 152 9.81 10.53 -0.34
C THR A 152 8.53 11.16 -0.92
N PHE A 153 7.40 10.48 -0.80
CA PHE A 153 6.10 11.04 -1.20
C PHE A 153 5.71 12.23 -0.33
N LEU A 154 5.76 12.08 0.99
CA LEU A 154 5.37 13.13 1.94
C LEU A 154 6.23 14.39 1.77
N ASP A 155 7.55 14.22 1.61
CA ASP A 155 8.50 15.29 1.34
C ASP A 155 8.18 16.02 0.02
N LYS A 156 8.04 15.28 -1.07
CA LYS A 156 7.66 15.86 -2.37
C LYS A 156 6.29 16.52 -2.33
N ALA A 157 5.31 15.92 -1.65
CA ALA A 157 3.98 16.46 -1.52
C ALA A 157 3.97 17.80 -0.74
N ALA A 158 4.77 17.90 0.34
CA ALA A 158 4.93 19.13 1.10
C ALA A 158 5.52 20.24 0.22
N HIS A 159 6.65 19.95 -0.47
CA HIS A 159 7.27 20.94 -1.37
C HIS A 159 6.36 21.34 -2.54
N ALA A 160 5.63 20.38 -3.12
CA ALA A 160 4.70 20.66 -4.21
C ALA A 160 3.52 21.53 -3.74
N ARG A 161 2.99 21.24 -2.53
CA ARG A 161 1.93 22.05 -1.91
C ARG A 161 2.41 23.49 -1.67
N MET A 162 3.58 23.69 -1.07
CA MET A 162 4.16 25.01 -0.84
C MET A 162 4.27 25.79 -2.14
N ARG A 163 4.80 25.14 -3.19
CA ARG A 163 4.93 25.75 -4.52
C ARG A 163 3.57 26.12 -5.13
N GLN A 164 2.56 25.25 -5.01
CA GLN A 164 1.21 25.51 -5.52
C GLN A 164 0.48 26.63 -4.77
N LEU A 165 0.81 26.82 -3.47
CA LEU A 165 0.28 27.90 -2.65
C LEU A 165 1.12 29.21 -2.72
N GLY A 166 2.23 29.22 -3.47
CA GLY A 166 3.13 30.36 -3.56
C GLY A 166 3.94 30.64 -2.28
N LEU A 167 4.09 29.62 -1.41
CA LEU A 167 4.84 29.73 -0.15
C LEU A 167 6.29 29.27 -0.36
N ASN A 168 7.22 29.92 0.35
CA ASN A 168 8.60 29.47 0.39
C ASN A 168 8.78 28.38 1.45
N SER A 169 9.60 27.39 1.16
CA SER A 169 9.86 26.27 2.09
C SER A 169 10.43 26.74 3.44
N HIS A 170 11.19 27.83 3.46
CA HIS A 170 11.75 28.43 4.69
C HIS A 170 10.71 29.19 5.54
N GLU A 171 9.56 29.50 5.00
CA GLU A 171 8.47 30.22 5.68
C GLU A 171 7.41 29.27 6.25
N CYS A 172 7.56 27.96 6.05
CA CYS A 172 6.59 26.95 6.49
C CYS A 172 7.02 26.34 7.84
N PRO A 173 6.43 26.78 8.96
CA PRO A 173 6.86 26.36 10.30
C PRO A 173 6.50 24.90 10.64
N TRP A 174 5.61 24.26 9.86
CA TRP A 174 5.18 22.88 10.07
C TRP A 174 5.99 21.85 9.26
N PHE A 175 6.82 22.31 8.31
CA PHE A 175 7.65 21.38 7.54
C PHE A 175 8.88 20.96 8.35
N ASP A 176 8.79 19.80 8.97
CA ASP A 176 9.89 19.18 9.70
C ASP A 176 9.85 17.66 9.47
N GLU A 177 10.72 17.20 8.60
CA GLU A 177 10.85 15.77 8.27
C GLU A 177 11.29 14.93 9.48
N THR A 178 12.06 15.52 10.41
CA THR A 178 12.59 14.83 11.59
C THR A 178 11.47 14.53 12.59
N GLU A 179 10.60 15.51 12.80
CA GLU A 179 9.43 15.37 13.67
C GLU A 179 8.22 14.74 12.98
N GLY A 180 8.31 14.45 11.68
CA GLY A 180 7.21 13.90 10.89
C GLY A 180 6.11 14.93 10.59
N ARG A 181 6.46 16.21 10.54
CA ARG A 181 5.53 17.31 10.25
C ARG A 181 5.74 17.83 8.84
N TRP A 182 4.95 17.35 7.91
CA TRP A 182 4.99 17.79 6.52
C TRP A 182 3.90 18.83 6.18
N PHE A 183 2.80 18.84 6.96
CA PHE A 183 1.63 19.67 6.72
C PHE A 183 1.13 20.27 8.03
N PRO A 184 0.26 21.33 7.98
CA PRO A 184 -0.32 21.89 9.17
C PRO A 184 -1.02 20.83 10.04
N PRO A 185 -0.94 20.91 11.37
CA PRO A 185 -1.73 20.06 12.23
C PRO A 185 -3.23 20.34 12.06
N VAL A 186 -4.06 19.35 12.36
CA VAL A 186 -5.52 19.56 12.44
C VAL A 186 -5.80 20.48 13.63
N GLU A 187 -6.46 21.61 13.38
CA GLU A 187 -6.99 22.47 14.45
C GLU A 187 -8.13 21.71 15.15
N GLU A 188 -8.01 21.49 16.48
CA GLU A 188 -9.03 20.87 17.31
C GLU A 188 -10.17 21.85 17.64
#